data_ac72846329a6ca4a054fc43566acddc6
#
_entry.id   ac72846329a6ca4a054fc43566acddc6
#
_cell.length_a   1.000
_cell.length_b   1.000
_cell.length_c   1.000
_cell.angle_alpha   90.00
_cell.angle_beta   90.00
_cell.angle_gamma   90.00
#
_symmetry.space_group_name_H-M   'P 1'
#
loop_
_entity.id
_entity.type
_entity.pdbx_description
1 polymer ?
#
loop_
_entity_poly.entity_id
_entity_poly.type
_entity_poly.pdbx_seq_one_letter_code
_entity_poly.pdbx_strand_id
1 'polypeptide(L)'
;GHTVLVQKGAGLGSMITDEEYVAAGAQMVATAKECWDCDMVVKVKEPLAPEYDLFHEGLILYTYLHLAPEPALTKALLEKKVIGIAYETVQFDNGFLPLLAPMSEVAGRMATQVGAQMLTKIEGGMGLLMGGTAGVQAAHVVILGAGTVGLSAAKVAMGMGARVTILDSNLFRLRQIDDLFGGRIQTLASNAFNIAAATKDADLLVGSVLIPGALTPKLVTEAMVKTMKPGSAIVDVAIDQGGCIEPTAKHGATYHDKPTFKYPVNGGEVVCYSVGNMPGAVARTSTFTLTNATMPYMVDLANKGWKKACQDDKALARGI
;
A
#
# COMPACT_ATOMS: atom_id res chain seq x y z
N GLY A 1 3.77 -18.25 29.16
CA GLY A 1 4.28 -17.38 28.08
C GLY A 1 4.66 -18.19 26.86
N HIS A 2 4.79 -17.50 25.74
CA HIS A 2 5.17 -18.13 24.47
C HIS A 2 6.67 -17.98 24.27
N THR A 3 7.30 -18.94 23.58
CA THR A 3 8.67 -18.81 23.09
C THR A 3 8.61 -18.14 21.72
N VAL A 4 9.41 -17.07 21.53
CA VAL A 4 9.50 -16.34 20.27
C VAL A 4 10.86 -16.57 19.64
N LEU A 5 10.88 -17.19 18.47
CA LEU A 5 12.09 -17.41 17.67
C LEU A 5 12.14 -16.35 16.57
N VAL A 6 13.29 -15.72 16.41
CA VAL A 6 13.53 -14.69 15.38
C VAL A 6 14.78 -15.06 14.60
N GLN A 7 14.67 -15.09 13.28
CA GLN A 7 15.83 -15.32 12.42
C GLN A 7 16.81 -14.14 12.53
N LYS A 8 18.11 -14.42 12.65
CA LYS A 8 19.15 -13.40 12.69
C LYS A 8 19.05 -12.42 11.53
N GLY A 9 19.13 -11.15 11.84
CA GLY A 9 19.03 -10.07 10.87
C GLY A 9 17.62 -9.73 10.41
N ALA A 10 16.57 -10.39 10.90
CA ALA A 10 15.19 -10.17 10.46
C ALA A 10 14.71 -8.72 10.61
N GLY A 11 15.19 -8.00 11.62
CA GLY A 11 14.80 -6.61 11.90
C GLY A 11 15.66 -5.53 11.25
N LEU A 12 16.81 -5.88 10.67
CA LEU A 12 17.81 -4.90 10.21
C LEU A 12 17.26 -3.90 9.19
N GLY A 13 16.42 -4.35 8.26
CA GLY A 13 15.76 -3.47 7.29
C GLY A 13 14.87 -2.40 7.91
N SER A 14 14.43 -2.61 9.17
CA SER A 14 13.61 -1.68 9.95
C SER A 14 14.40 -1.00 11.08
N MET A 15 15.73 -1.14 11.07
CA MET A 15 16.62 -0.61 12.11
C MET A 15 16.31 -1.19 13.51
N ILE A 16 15.98 -2.47 13.56
CA ILE A 16 15.80 -3.24 14.80
C ILE A 16 16.89 -4.31 14.83
N THR A 17 17.74 -4.27 15.85
CA THR A 17 18.90 -5.17 15.95
C THR A 17 18.52 -6.51 16.58
N ASP A 18 19.39 -7.52 16.40
CA ASP A 18 19.22 -8.82 17.05
C ASP A 18 19.28 -8.69 18.59
N GLU A 19 20.10 -7.76 19.09
CA GLU A 19 20.23 -7.47 20.53
C GLU A 19 18.94 -6.90 21.13
N GLU A 20 18.23 -6.05 20.37
CA GLU A 20 16.93 -5.51 20.79
C GLU A 20 15.88 -6.63 20.90
N TYR A 21 15.87 -7.60 19.98
CA TYR A 21 15.02 -8.78 20.10
C TYR A 21 15.37 -9.63 21.32
N VAL A 22 16.65 -9.88 21.58
CA VAL A 22 17.10 -10.62 22.77
C VAL A 22 16.71 -9.89 24.05
N ALA A 23 16.92 -8.58 24.11
CA ALA A 23 16.54 -7.76 25.26
C ALA A 23 15.02 -7.79 25.53
N ALA A 24 14.21 -7.96 24.48
CA ALA A 24 12.75 -8.15 24.57
C ALA A 24 12.35 -9.59 24.94
N GLY A 25 13.29 -10.54 25.08
CA GLY A 25 13.06 -11.93 25.48
C GLY A 25 12.93 -12.93 24.33
N ALA A 26 13.21 -12.52 23.09
CA ALA A 26 13.21 -13.45 21.95
C ALA A 26 14.51 -14.25 21.88
N GLN A 27 14.46 -15.41 21.24
CA GLN A 27 15.61 -16.25 20.93
C GLN A 27 15.99 -16.08 19.46
N MET A 28 17.24 -15.71 19.21
CA MET A 28 17.73 -15.58 17.84
C MET A 28 18.15 -16.94 17.30
N VAL A 29 17.67 -17.30 16.12
CA VAL A 29 18.02 -18.52 15.38
C VAL A 29 18.76 -18.22 14.09
N ALA A 30 19.57 -19.17 13.63
CA ALA A 30 20.45 -18.93 12.49
C ALA A 30 19.73 -19.09 11.13
N THR A 31 18.72 -19.93 11.06
CA THR A 31 18.09 -20.34 9.80
C THR A 31 16.59 -20.14 9.79
N ALA A 32 16.03 -19.92 8.61
CA ALA A 32 14.57 -19.89 8.42
C ALA A 32 13.91 -21.18 8.90
N LYS A 33 14.54 -22.35 8.66
CA LYS A 33 14.00 -23.67 9.07
C LYS A 33 13.66 -23.73 10.55
N GLU A 34 14.52 -23.16 11.41
CA GLU A 34 14.27 -23.14 12.85
C GLU A 34 13.06 -22.28 13.21
N CYS A 35 12.79 -21.20 12.47
CA CYS A 35 11.60 -20.38 12.64
C CYS A 35 10.34 -21.09 12.12
N TRP A 36 10.46 -21.92 11.07
CA TRP A 36 9.32 -22.65 10.51
C TRP A 36 8.94 -23.90 11.32
N ASP A 37 9.83 -24.43 12.14
CA ASP A 37 9.58 -25.54 13.05
C ASP A 37 8.92 -25.06 14.36
N CYS A 38 7.80 -24.35 14.22
CA CYS A 38 7.03 -23.71 15.30
C CYS A 38 5.53 -23.95 15.09
N ASP A 39 4.73 -23.73 16.13
CA ASP A 39 3.25 -23.81 16.04
C ASP A 39 2.67 -22.69 15.15
N MET A 40 3.31 -21.51 15.13
CA MET A 40 2.84 -20.34 14.38
C MET A 40 4.00 -19.55 13.78
N VAL A 41 3.92 -19.27 12.50
CA VAL A 41 4.84 -18.38 11.78
C VAL A 41 4.13 -17.06 11.46
N VAL A 42 4.79 -15.96 11.81
CA VAL A 42 4.36 -14.59 11.52
C VAL A 42 5.33 -13.96 10.54
N LYS A 43 4.83 -13.48 9.43
CA LYS A 43 5.62 -12.82 8.37
C LYS A 43 4.93 -11.54 7.91
N VAL A 44 5.58 -10.80 7.03
CA VAL A 44 4.97 -9.66 6.33
C VAL A 44 4.40 -10.10 4.98
N LYS A 45 5.22 -10.75 4.16
CA LYS A 45 4.88 -11.18 2.79
C LYS A 45 4.63 -12.67 2.71
N GLU A 46 3.98 -13.07 1.62
CA GLU A 46 3.73 -14.47 1.27
C GLU A 46 5.02 -15.29 1.31
N PRO A 47 4.94 -16.58 1.64
CA PRO A 47 6.07 -17.49 1.54
C PRO A 47 6.60 -17.60 0.10
N LEU A 48 7.90 -17.67 -0.03
CA LEU A 48 8.59 -17.91 -1.30
C LEU A 48 8.70 -19.43 -1.58
N ALA A 49 8.84 -19.82 -2.84
CA ALA A 49 8.92 -21.22 -3.24
C ALA A 49 9.91 -22.08 -2.42
N PRO A 50 11.11 -21.60 -2.04
CA PRO A 50 12.02 -22.38 -1.18
C PRO A 50 11.50 -22.64 0.24
N GLU A 51 10.49 -21.87 0.70
CA GLU A 51 9.91 -22.03 2.03
C GLU A 51 8.78 -23.09 2.07
N TYR A 52 8.24 -23.52 0.91
CA TYR A 52 7.12 -24.47 0.87
C TYR A 52 7.46 -25.83 1.46
N ASP A 53 8.72 -26.28 1.35
CA ASP A 53 9.18 -27.52 1.95
C ASP A 53 9.25 -27.47 3.48
N LEU A 54 9.23 -26.28 4.06
CA LEU A 54 9.25 -26.05 5.51
C LEU A 54 7.85 -26.13 6.13
N PHE A 55 6.80 -26.20 5.32
CA PHE A 55 5.42 -26.29 5.79
C PHE A 55 5.15 -27.66 6.43
N HIS A 56 4.37 -27.66 7.50
CA HIS A 56 3.89 -28.89 8.15
C HIS A 56 2.40 -28.81 8.51
N GLU A 57 1.78 -29.96 8.71
CA GLU A 57 0.36 -30.04 9.08
C GLU A 57 0.11 -29.34 10.41
N GLY A 58 -0.93 -28.48 10.43
CA GLY A 58 -1.34 -27.74 11.63
C GLY A 58 -0.58 -26.44 11.90
N LEU A 59 0.44 -26.11 11.09
CA LEU A 59 1.12 -24.82 11.18
C LEU A 59 0.13 -23.68 10.97
N ILE A 60 0.11 -22.70 11.87
CA ILE A 60 -0.60 -21.43 11.69
C ILE A 60 0.35 -20.47 10.96
N LEU A 61 -0.04 -20.04 9.77
CA LEU A 61 0.70 -19.03 8.98
C LEU A 61 -0.09 -17.73 8.95
N TYR A 62 0.41 -16.71 9.65
CA TYR A 62 -0.24 -15.39 9.80
C TYR A 62 0.58 -14.32 9.08
N THR A 63 0.13 -13.89 7.91
CA THR A 63 0.86 -13.01 6.98
C THR A 63 -0.04 -12.50 5.87
N TYR A 64 0.42 -11.59 4.99
CA TYR A 64 -0.18 -11.41 3.66
C TYR A 64 0.07 -12.67 2.83
N LEU A 65 -0.95 -13.21 2.20
CA LEU A 65 -0.85 -14.44 1.40
C LEU A 65 -0.93 -14.20 -0.11
N HIS A 66 -1.67 -13.17 -0.55
CA HIS A 66 -1.86 -12.83 -1.97
C HIS A 66 -2.18 -14.02 -2.88
N LEU A 67 -3.07 -14.94 -2.45
CA LEU A 67 -3.28 -16.24 -3.08
C LEU A 67 -3.78 -16.18 -4.53
N ALA A 68 -4.48 -15.11 -4.92
CA ALA A 68 -5.05 -15.00 -6.27
C ALA A 68 -4.00 -15.09 -7.40
N PRO A 69 -2.84 -14.40 -7.35
CA PRO A 69 -1.77 -14.55 -8.32
C PRO A 69 -0.83 -15.73 -8.04
N GLU A 70 -0.97 -16.44 -6.90
CA GLU A 70 0.00 -17.44 -6.41
C GLU A 70 -0.61 -18.86 -6.31
N PRO A 71 -0.95 -19.52 -7.45
CA PRO A 71 -1.56 -20.85 -7.44
C PRO A 71 -0.62 -21.93 -6.87
N ALA A 72 0.70 -21.78 -7.03
CA ALA A 72 1.68 -22.71 -6.48
C ALA A 72 1.71 -22.65 -4.95
N LEU A 73 1.68 -21.47 -4.36
CA LEU A 73 1.57 -21.29 -2.92
C LEU A 73 0.26 -21.88 -2.38
N THR A 74 -0.87 -21.59 -3.06
CA THR A 74 -2.17 -22.13 -2.67
C THR A 74 -2.15 -23.66 -2.61
N LYS A 75 -1.57 -24.29 -3.64
CA LYS A 75 -1.42 -25.75 -3.70
C LYS A 75 -0.56 -26.27 -2.55
N ALA A 76 0.60 -25.65 -2.29
CA ALA A 76 1.51 -26.06 -1.22
C ALA A 76 0.84 -25.97 0.16
N LEU A 77 0.11 -24.88 0.44
CA LEU A 77 -0.63 -24.71 1.69
C LEU A 77 -1.68 -25.80 1.89
N LEU A 78 -2.44 -26.17 0.84
CA LEU A 78 -3.45 -27.23 0.89
C LEU A 78 -2.84 -28.60 1.09
N GLU A 79 -1.79 -28.95 0.34
CA GLU A 79 -1.11 -30.27 0.42
C GLU A 79 -0.47 -30.47 1.80
N LYS A 80 0.08 -29.43 2.39
CA LYS A 80 0.72 -29.46 3.71
C LYS A 80 -0.27 -29.19 4.86
N LYS A 81 -1.55 -28.94 4.56
CA LYS A 81 -2.61 -28.66 5.53
C LYS A 81 -2.26 -27.53 6.50
N VAL A 82 -1.68 -26.46 5.97
CA VAL A 82 -1.35 -25.24 6.70
C VAL A 82 -2.64 -24.46 7.02
N ILE A 83 -2.72 -23.88 8.19
CA ILE A 83 -3.81 -22.97 8.58
C ILE A 83 -3.36 -21.55 8.19
N GLY A 84 -3.68 -21.13 6.97
CA GLY A 84 -3.38 -19.78 6.48
C GLY A 84 -4.38 -18.76 7.03
N ILE A 85 -3.85 -17.68 7.60
CA ILE A 85 -4.66 -16.51 8.04
C ILE A 85 -4.08 -15.28 7.35
N ALA A 86 -4.80 -14.81 6.33
CA ALA A 86 -4.36 -13.72 5.48
C ALA A 86 -4.72 -12.35 6.07
N TYR A 87 -3.73 -11.48 6.23
CA TYR A 87 -3.95 -10.10 6.71
C TYR A 87 -4.95 -9.34 5.84
N GLU A 88 -4.86 -9.50 4.52
CA GLU A 88 -5.67 -8.77 3.54
C GLU A 88 -7.14 -9.19 3.48
N THR A 89 -7.52 -10.30 4.11
CA THR A 89 -8.91 -10.79 4.15
C THR A 89 -9.55 -10.69 5.53
N VAL A 90 -8.81 -10.34 6.58
CA VAL A 90 -9.42 -9.95 7.87
C VAL A 90 -10.28 -8.72 7.64
N GLN A 91 -11.60 -8.83 7.92
CA GLN A 91 -12.55 -7.80 7.52
C GLN A 91 -13.65 -7.60 8.55
N PHE A 92 -13.93 -6.33 8.91
CA PHE A 92 -15.06 -5.95 9.73
C PHE A 92 -16.40 -6.04 8.96
N ASP A 93 -17.52 -6.03 9.67
CA ASP A 93 -18.86 -6.12 9.08
C ASP A 93 -19.20 -4.96 8.14
N ASN A 94 -18.56 -3.82 8.31
CA ASN A 94 -18.69 -2.65 7.44
C ASN A 94 -17.77 -2.69 6.19
N GLY A 95 -17.08 -3.82 5.96
CA GLY A 95 -16.17 -4.01 4.83
C GLY A 95 -14.76 -3.44 5.02
N PHE A 96 -14.45 -2.81 6.16
CA PHE A 96 -13.13 -2.29 6.44
C PHE A 96 -12.12 -3.43 6.66
N LEU A 97 -10.92 -3.28 6.10
CA LEU A 97 -9.82 -4.26 6.15
C LEU A 97 -8.74 -3.75 7.12
N PRO A 98 -8.84 -4.06 8.42
CA PRO A 98 -8.01 -3.43 9.46
C PRO A 98 -6.52 -3.73 9.35
N LEU A 99 -6.15 -4.85 8.72
CA LEU A 99 -4.75 -5.25 8.56
C LEU A 99 -4.16 -4.88 7.20
N LEU A 100 -5.01 -4.50 6.22
CA LEU A 100 -4.57 -3.94 4.95
C LEU A 100 -4.44 -2.41 5.01
N ALA A 101 -5.34 -1.76 5.75
CA ALA A 101 -5.39 -0.30 5.89
C ALA A 101 -4.05 0.34 6.31
N PRO A 102 -3.24 -0.24 7.24
CA PRO A 102 -1.95 0.32 7.65
C PRO A 102 -0.99 0.53 6.47
N MET A 103 -0.85 -0.47 5.60
CA MET A 103 0.03 -0.35 4.43
C MET A 103 -0.54 0.61 3.38
N SER A 104 -1.86 0.65 3.24
CA SER A 104 -2.55 1.63 2.40
C SER A 104 -2.34 3.07 2.88
N GLU A 105 -2.31 3.30 4.20
CA GLU A 105 -1.99 4.61 4.77
C GLU A 105 -0.55 5.03 4.48
N VAL A 106 0.39 4.14 4.66
CA VAL A 106 1.81 4.40 4.35
C VAL A 106 1.98 4.70 2.87
N ALA A 107 1.42 3.87 1.99
CA ALA A 107 1.52 4.06 0.54
C ALA A 107 0.93 5.40 0.10
N GLY A 108 -0.24 5.79 0.61
CA GLY A 108 -0.88 7.07 0.28
C GLY A 108 -0.04 8.27 0.73
N ARG A 109 0.54 8.24 1.93
CA ARG A 109 1.43 9.29 2.42
C ARG A 109 2.69 9.40 1.58
N MET A 110 3.28 8.27 1.22
CA MET A 110 4.44 8.22 0.35
C MET A 110 4.15 8.74 -1.06
N ALA A 111 2.97 8.48 -1.61
CA ALA A 111 2.61 8.95 -2.95
C ALA A 111 2.76 10.46 -3.09
N THR A 112 2.34 11.21 -2.08
CA THR A 112 2.54 12.68 -2.07
C THR A 112 4.00 13.06 -1.85
N GLN A 113 4.71 12.40 -0.92
CA GLN A 113 6.11 12.69 -0.62
C GLN A 113 6.99 12.47 -1.85
N VAL A 114 6.83 11.32 -2.52
CA VAL A 114 7.55 10.99 -3.76
C VAL A 114 7.13 11.94 -4.89
N GLY A 115 5.84 12.21 -5.04
CA GLY A 115 5.31 13.14 -6.04
C GLY A 115 5.89 14.55 -5.89
N ALA A 116 6.04 15.04 -4.66
CA ALA A 116 6.69 16.34 -4.39
C ALA A 116 8.16 16.36 -4.85
N GLN A 117 8.89 15.27 -4.60
CA GLN A 117 10.26 15.11 -5.06
C GLN A 117 10.35 15.07 -6.59
N MET A 118 9.45 14.34 -7.24
CA MET A 118 9.40 14.20 -8.71
C MET A 118 9.12 15.52 -9.42
N LEU A 119 8.43 16.49 -8.78
CA LEU A 119 8.19 17.83 -9.34
C LEU A 119 9.44 18.70 -9.40
N THR A 120 10.52 18.32 -8.72
CA THR A 120 11.79 19.05 -8.73
C THR A 120 12.55 18.87 -10.06
N LYS A 121 13.41 19.83 -10.41
CA LYS A 121 14.27 19.73 -11.61
C LYS A 121 15.25 18.56 -11.55
N ILE A 122 15.69 18.18 -10.36
CA ILE A 122 16.66 17.10 -10.14
C ILE A 122 16.07 15.77 -10.63
N GLU A 123 14.77 15.55 -10.39
CA GLU A 123 14.07 14.33 -10.79
C GLU A 123 13.46 14.42 -12.21
N GLY A 124 13.68 15.53 -12.91
CA GLY A 124 13.16 15.76 -14.25
C GLY A 124 11.78 16.43 -14.30
N GLY A 125 11.26 16.88 -13.17
CA GLY A 125 10.01 17.62 -13.06
C GLY A 125 10.11 19.06 -13.56
N MET A 126 8.99 19.79 -13.52
CA MET A 126 8.91 21.17 -14.00
C MET A 126 9.60 22.19 -13.08
N GLY A 127 10.09 21.77 -11.89
CA GLY A 127 10.72 22.67 -10.91
C GLY A 127 9.69 23.38 -10.03
N LEU A 128 8.62 22.68 -9.67
CA LEU A 128 7.51 23.21 -8.87
C LEU A 128 7.66 22.83 -7.40
N LEU A 129 7.48 23.80 -6.51
CA LEU A 129 7.41 23.57 -5.08
C LEU A 129 5.97 23.23 -4.68
N MET A 130 5.76 22.11 -3.97
CA MET A 130 4.43 21.60 -3.64
C MET A 130 3.51 22.64 -3.00
N GLY A 131 4.00 23.35 -1.98
CA GLY A 131 3.21 24.36 -1.25
C GLY A 131 3.23 25.76 -1.85
N GLY A 132 3.97 26.00 -2.95
CA GLY A 132 4.19 27.36 -3.45
C GLY A 132 4.96 28.24 -2.46
N THR A 133 4.88 29.54 -2.62
CA THR A 133 5.42 30.55 -1.70
C THR A 133 4.53 31.79 -1.72
N ALA A 134 4.82 32.79 -0.89
CA ALA A 134 4.11 34.07 -0.94
C ALA A 134 4.17 34.66 -2.37
N GLY A 135 3.01 34.87 -2.96
CA GLY A 135 2.86 35.36 -4.34
C GLY A 135 3.04 34.31 -5.44
N VAL A 136 3.34 33.04 -5.10
CA VAL A 136 3.46 31.96 -6.07
C VAL A 136 2.49 30.83 -5.74
N GLN A 137 1.74 30.38 -6.74
CA GLN A 137 0.70 29.35 -6.58
C GLN A 137 1.29 28.01 -6.15
N ALA A 138 0.59 27.32 -5.23
CA ALA A 138 0.89 25.94 -4.85
C ALA A 138 0.56 24.96 -5.98
N ALA A 139 1.21 23.79 -5.94
CA ALA A 139 0.92 22.67 -6.85
C ALA A 139 -0.52 22.19 -6.72
N HIS A 140 -1.07 21.71 -7.82
CA HIS A 140 -2.37 21.05 -7.85
C HIS A 140 -2.20 19.53 -7.82
N VAL A 141 -2.59 18.91 -6.72
CA VAL A 141 -2.58 17.46 -6.52
C VAL A 141 -3.96 16.90 -6.79
N VAL A 142 -4.06 16.04 -7.79
CA VAL A 142 -5.30 15.36 -8.19
C VAL A 142 -5.19 13.90 -7.76
N ILE A 143 -6.20 13.41 -7.03
CA ILE A 143 -6.22 12.07 -6.43
C ILE A 143 -7.44 11.31 -6.95
N LEU A 144 -7.20 10.15 -7.57
CA LEU A 144 -8.24 9.26 -8.06
C LEU A 144 -8.50 8.16 -7.03
N GLY A 145 -9.69 8.17 -6.45
CA GLY A 145 -10.11 7.27 -5.38
C GLY A 145 -10.00 7.91 -3.99
N ALA A 146 -11.09 7.86 -3.25
CA ALA A 146 -11.24 8.43 -1.90
C ALA A 146 -11.16 7.36 -0.78
N GLY A 147 -10.51 6.22 -1.07
CA GLY A 147 -10.22 5.17 -0.11
C GLY A 147 -9.11 5.55 0.88
N THR A 148 -8.57 4.56 1.60
CA THR A 148 -7.51 4.78 2.60
C THR A 148 -6.25 5.39 1.99
N VAL A 149 -5.83 4.92 0.82
CA VAL A 149 -4.66 5.46 0.09
C VAL A 149 -4.89 6.91 -0.29
N GLY A 150 -5.99 7.20 -1.00
CA GLY A 150 -6.27 8.55 -1.50
C GLY A 150 -6.47 9.57 -0.38
N LEU A 151 -7.16 9.19 0.70
CA LEU A 151 -7.32 10.04 1.88
C LEU A 151 -5.97 10.35 2.56
N SER A 152 -5.09 9.37 2.63
CA SER A 152 -3.75 9.53 3.21
C SER A 152 -2.85 10.41 2.34
N ALA A 153 -2.94 10.28 1.01
CA ALA A 153 -2.27 11.17 0.07
C ALA A 153 -2.80 12.62 0.21
N ALA A 154 -4.12 12.79 0.28
CA ALA A 154 -4.76 14.10 0.45
C ALA A 154 -4.33 14.81 1.75
N LYS A 155 -4.24 14.08 2.86
CA LYS A 155 -3.77 14.62 4.14
C LYS A 155 -2.36 15.20 4.06
N VAL A 156 -1.44 14.47 3.41
CA VAL A 156 -0.06 14.93 3.26
C VAL A 156 0.03 16.09 2.27
N ALA A 157 -0.66 16.00 1.12
CA ALA A 157 -0.67 17.07 0.12
C ALA A 157 -1.20 18.40 0.72
N MET A 158 -2.31 18.34 1.44
CA MET A 158 -2.87 19.49 2.16
C MET A 158 -1.90 20.00 3.24
N GLY A 159 -1.26 19.11 3.99
CA GLY A 159 -0.25 19.46 5.01
C GLY A 159 0.97 20.16 4.42
N MET A 160 1.33 19.83 3.18
CA MET A 160 2.40 20.51 2.42
C MET A 160 1.94 21.81 1.76
N GLY A 161 0.68 22.21 1.92
CA GLY A 161 0.14 23.45 1.36
C GLY A 161 -0.34 23.37 -0.09
N ALA A 162 -0.46 22.17 -0.67
CA ALA A 162 -0.94 21.98 -2.04
C ALA A 162 -2.45 22.27 -2.16
N ARG A 163 -2.90 22.62 -3.36
CA ARG A 163 -4.30 22.56 -3.74
C ARG A 163 -4.64 21.11 -4.03
N VAL A 164 -5.69 20.58 -3.39
CA VAL A 164 -6.04 19.16 -3.51
C VAL A 164 -7.43 18.99 -4.11
N THR A 165 -7.52 18.13 -5.13
CA THR A 165 -8.79 17.65 -5.68
C THR A 165 -8.83 16.12 -5.57
N ILE A 166 -9.88 15.57 -4.98
CA ILE A 166 -10.09 14.13 -4.86
C ILE A 166 -11.34 13.70 -5.65
N LEU A 167 -11.22 12.63 -6.41
CA LEU A 167 -12.30 12.09 -7.22
C LEU A 167 -12.71 10.69 -6.72
N ASP A 168 -14.01 10.47 -6.56
CA ASP A 168 -14.57 9.14 -6.25
C ASP A 168 -15.96 8.98 -6.90
N SER A 169 -16.36 7.75 -7.19
CA SER A 169 -17.71 7.43 -7.65
C SER A 169 -18.74 7.43 -6.52
N ASN A 170 -18.29 7.24 -5.28
CA ASN A 170 -19.14 7.20 -4.09
C ASN A 170 -19.37 8.60 -3.53
N LEU A 171 -20.52 9.20 -3.85
CA LEU A 171 -20.88 10.54 -3.38
C LEU A 171 -21.04 10.64 -1.86
N PHE A 172 -21.40 9.55 -1.20
CA PHE A 172 -21.46 9.53 0.28
C PHE A 172 -20.04 9.68 0.86
N ARG A 173 -19.07 9.00 0.27
CA ARG A 173 -17.67 9.13 0.66
C ARG A 173 -17.14 10.54 0.43
N LEU A 174 -17.49 11.17 -0.69
CA LEU A 174 -17.11 12.55 -0.98
C LEU A 174 -17.69 13.53 0.05
N ARG A 175 -18.95 13.36 0.50
CA ARG A 175 -19.53 14.17 1.58
C ARG A 175 -18.75 14.01 2.88
N GLN A 176 -18.39 12.78 3.28
CA GLN A 176 -17.58 12.56 4.47
C GLN A 176 -16.22 13.29 4.40
N ILE A 177 -15.62 13.37 3.22
CA ILE A 177 -14.35 14.08 3.01
C ILE A 177 -14.55 15.58 3.10
N ASP A 178 -15.60 16.10 2.48
CA ASP A 178 -15.94 17.52 2.56
C ASP A 178 -16.12 17.96 4.00
N ASP A 179 -16.92 17.21 4.78
CA ASP A 179 -17.12 17.45 6.20
C ASP A 179 -15.81 17.36 7.00
N LEU A 180 -15.02 16.31 6.78
CA LEU A 180 -13.76 16.07 7.49
C LEU A 180 -12.73 17.18 7.29
N PHE A 181 -12.65 17.73 6.10
CA PHE A 181 -11.66 18.76 5.75
C PHE A 181 -12.23 20.17 5.70
N GLY A 182 -13.52 20.34 5.96
CA GLY A 182 -14.18 21.66 6.01
C GLY A 182 -14.03 22.44 4.71
N GLY A 183 -14.21 21.78 3.57
CA GLY A 183 -14.12 22.38 2.23
C GLY A 183 -12.71 22.73 1.76
N ARG A 184 -11.65 22.36 2.48
CA ARG A 184 -10.26 22.63 2.09
C ARG A 184 -9.72 21.69 1.00
N ILE A 185 -10.45 20.62 0.71
CA ILE A 185 -10.18 19.68 -0.39
C ILE A 185 -11.37 19.75 -1.33
N GLN A 186 -11.11 19.99 -2.61
CA GLN A 186 -12.14 19.91 -3.62
C GLN A 186 -12.51 18.46 -3.87
N THR A 187 -13.80 18.15 -3.85
CA THR A 187 -14.34 16.83 -4.17
C THR A 187 -15.04 16.86 -5.53
N LEU A 188 -14.83 15.84 -6.36
CA LEU A 188 -15.46 15.69 -7.67
C LEU A 188 -15.99 14.27 -7.87
N ALA A 189 -17.13 14.13 -8.52
CA ALA A 189 -17.61 12.81 -8.95
C ALA A 189 -16.66 12.23 -10.02
N SER A 190 -16.25 10.97 -9.83
CA SER A 190 -15.37 10.25 -10.76
C SER A 190 -16.17 9.80 -11.99
N ASN A 191 -16.05 10.56 -13.07
CA ASN A 191 -16.57 10.25 -14.40
C ASN A 191 -15.54 10.69 -15.45
N ALA A 192 -15.67 10.23 -16.68
CA ALA A 192 -14.68 10.50 -17.74
C ALA A 192 -14.43 11.99 -17.98
N PHE A 193 -15.46 12.82 -17.89
CA PHE A 193 -15.35 14.26 -18.09
C PHE A 193 -14.52 14.93 -16.98
N ASN A 194 -14.86 14.67 -15.72
CA ASN A 194 -14.16 15.24 -14.57
C ASN A 194 -12.73 14.72 -14.46
N ILE A 195 -12.50 13.42 -14.73
CA ILE A 195 -11.15 12.82 -14.75
C ILE A 195 -10.29 13.49 -15.79
N ALA A 196 -10.79 13.68 -17.03
CA ALA A 196 -10.03 14.31 -18.10
C ALA A 196 -9.67 15.76 -17.77
N ALA A 197 -10.63 16.54 -17.26
CA ALA A 197 -10.41 17.94 -16.88
C ALA A 197 -9.40 18.05 -15.73
N ALA A 198 -9.56 17.24 -14.67
CA ALA A 198 -8.65 17.24 -13.52
C ALA A 198 -7.23 16.77 -13.91
N THR A 199 -7.11 15.71 -14.74
CA THR A 199 -5.82 15.22 -15.23
C THR A 199 -5.05 16.29 -15.99
N LYS A 200 -5.72 17.03 -16.88
CA LYS A 200 -5.10 18.12 -17.65
C LYS A 200 -4.54 19.22 -16.74
N ASP A 201 -5.22 19.55 -15.64
CA ASP A 201 -4.83 20.61 -14.70
C ASP A 201 -3.87 20.15 -13.59
N ALA A 202 -3.65 18.84 -13.46
CA ALA A 202 -2.79 18.26 -12.43
C ALA A 202 -1.31 18.65 -12.62
N ASP A 203 -0.65 18.97 -11.50
CA ASP A 203 0.80 18.98 -11.38
C ASP A 203 1.31 17.65 -10.85
N LEU A 204 0.55 17.04 -9.90
CA LEU A 204 0.72 15.67 -9.44
C LEU A 204 -0.60 14.91 -9.56
N LEU A 205 -0.58 13.80 -10.29
CA LEU A 205 -1.71 12.86 -10.41
C LEU A 205 -1.42 11.61 -9.60
N VAL A 206 -2.28 11.27 -8.63
CA VAL A 206 -2.17 10.09 -7.78
C VAL A 206 -3.28 9.10 -8.13
N GLY A 207 -2.92 7.93 -8.62
CA GLY A 207 -3.82 6.79 -8.84
C GLY A 207 -3.93 5.94 -7.57
N SER A 208 -5.11 5.91 -6.93
CA SER A 208 -5.30 5.23 -5.64
C SER A 208 -6.60 4.42 -5.56
N VAL A 209 -7.12 4.00 -6.70
CA VAL A 209 -8.31 3.16 -6.77
C VAL A 209 -7.95 1.71 -6.52
N LEU A 210 -8.61 1.09 -5.56
CA LEU A 210 -8.47 -0.32 -5.22
C LEU A 210 -9.85 -0.98 -5.28
N ILE A 211 -9.95 -2.09 -6.03
CA ILE A 211 -11.12 -2.96 -6.03
C ILE A 211 -10.70 -4.30 -5.41
N PRO A 212 -11.21 -4.65 -4.22
CA PRO A 212 -10.84 -5.91 -3.57
C PRO A 212 -11.10 -7.12 -4.50
N GLY A 213 -10.06 -7.95 -4.71
CA GLY A 213 -10.17 -9.17 -5.50
C GLY A 213 -10.32 -9.00 -7.02
N ALA A 214 -10.14 -7.78 -7.56
CA ALA A 214 -10.25 -7.52 -8.99
C ALA A 214 -9.14 -6.60 -9.51
N LEU A 215 -8.90 -6.67 -10.82
CA LEU A 215 -8.01 -5.72 -11.49
C LEU A 215 -8.61 -4.31 -11.45
N THR A 216 -7.75 -3.32 -11.25
CA THR A 216 -8.16 -1.92 -11.24
C THR A 216 -8.57 -1.45 -12.64
N PRO A 217 -9.72 -0.75 -12.80
CA PRO A 217 -10.11 -0.18 -14.06
C PRO A 217 -9.16 0.92 -14.51
N LYS A 218 -8.93 1.04 -15.81
CA LYS A 218 -8.13 2.13 -16.40
C LYS A 218 -8.98 3.40 -16.44
N LEU A 219 -8.81 4.24 -15.43
CA LEU A 219 -9.57 5.50 -15.31
C LEU A 219 -8.98 6.64 -16.13
N VAL A 220 -7.66 6.66 -16.28
CA VAL A 220 -6.94 7.68 -17.04
C VAL A 220 -6.33 7.04 -18.28
N THR A 221 -6.80 7.46 -19.44
CA THR A 221 -6.31 6.98 -20.73
C THR A 221 -5.01 7.67 -21.13
N GLU A 222 -4.26 7.08 -22.06
CA GLU A 222 -3.09 7.73 -22.66
C GLU A 222 -3.43 9.08 -23.27
N ALA A 223 -4.60 9.21 -23.90
CA ALA A 223 -5.05 10.47 -24.47
C ALA A 223 -5.20 11.56 -23.40
N MET A 224 -5.72 11.23 -22.23
CA MET A 224 -5.79 12.15 -21.08
C MET A 224 -4.40 12.52 -20.58
N VAL A 225 -3.50 11.55 -20.39
CA VAL A 225 -2.12 11.80 -19.95
C VAL A 225 -1.38 12.71 -20.92
N LYS A 226 -1.57 12.54 -22.22
CA LYS A 226 -0.95 13.43 -23.24
C LYS A 226 -1.35 14.89 -23.09
N THR A 227 -2.45 15.21 -22.40
CA THR A 227 -2.88 16.61 -22.14
C THR A 227 -2.26 17.21 -20.88
N MET A 228 -1.54 16.42 -20.07
CA MET A 228 -0.87 16.91 -18.86
C MET A 228 0.24 17.91 -19.20
N LYS A 229 0.57 18.73 -18.22
CA LYS A 229 1.65 19.71 -18.35
C LYS A 229 3.00 18.99 -18.41
N PRO A 230 3.92 19.38 -19.31
CA PRO A 230 5.29 18.87 -19.30
C PRO A 230 5.97 19.07 -17.94
N GLY A 231 6.62 18.02 -17.45
CA GLY A 231 7.28 18.01 -16.13
C GLY A 231 6.34 17.83 -14.95
N SER A 232 5.04 17.56 -15.16
CA SER A 232 4.16 17.07 -14.09
C SER A 232 4.51 15.62 -13.71
N ALA A 233 3.95 15.17 -12.59
CA ALA A 233 4.26 13.86 -12.02
C ALA A 233 3.01 12.97 -11.95
N ILE A 234 3.22 11.65 -12.10
CA ILE A 234 2.21 10.62 -11.94
C ILE A 234 2.71 9.59 -10.92
N VAL A 235 1.92 9.28 -9.90
CA VAL A 235 2.16 8.19 -8.95
C VAL A 235 0.98 7.24 -8.98
N ASP A 236 1.17 6.05 -9.54
CA ASP A 236 0.13 5.02 -9.62
C ASP A 236 0.31 3.99 -8.50
N VAL A 237 -0.32 4.25 -7.35
CA VAL A 237 -0.29 3.36 -6.19
C VAL A 237 -1.06 2.06 -6.45
N ALA A 238 -1.98 2.07 -7.41
CA ALA A 238 -2.79 0.91 -7.78
C ALA A 238 -2.02 -0.11 -8.65
N ILE A 239 -0.73 0.10 -8.89
CA ILE A 239 0.06 -0.72 -9.82
C ILE A 239 0.09 -2.21 -9.45
N ASP A 240 0.10 -2.55 -8.15
CA ASP A 240 0.05 -3.94 -7.68
C ASP A 240 -1.22 -4.69 -8.15
N GLN A 241 -2.28 -3.95 -8.50
CA GLN A 241 -3.52 -4.47 -9.08
C GLN A 241 -3.70 -4.09 -10.55
N GLY A 242 -2.58 -3.91 -11.25
CA GLY A 242 -2.55 -3.62 -12.67
C GLY A 242 -2.60 -2.13 -13.02
N GLY A 243 -2.63 -1.22 -12.05
CA GLY A 243 -2.64 0.23 -12.24
C GLY A 243 -3.98 0.80 -12.74
N CYS A 244 -4.28 2.06 -12.41
CA CYS A 244 -5.48 2.76 -12.86
C CYS A 244 -5.21 3.81 -13.94
N ILE A 245 -3.95 4.01 -14.33
CA ILE A 245 -3.48 4.95 -15.34
C ILE A 245 -2.84 4.16 -16.48
N GLU A 246 -3.34 4.30 -17.71
CA GLU A 246 -2.91 3.45 -18.84
C GLU A 246 -1.39 3.43 -19.09
N PRO A 247 -0.65 4.57 -19.10
CA PRO A 247 0.79 4.55 -19.30
C PRO A 247 1.55 3.74 -18.26
N THR A 248 1.23 3.89 -16.98
CA THR A 248 1.86 3.15 -15.88
C THR A 248 1.48 1.68 -15.93
N ALA A 249 0.22 1.36 -16.21
CA ALA A 249 -0.26 0.00 -16.37
C ALA A 249 0.41 -0.76 -17.53
N LYS A 250 0.67 -0.06 -18.66
CA LYS A 250 1.39 -0.65 -19.81
C LYS A 250 2.88 -0.82 -19.55
N HIS A 251 3.49 0.12 -18.83
CA HIS A 251 4.90 0.02 -18.43
C HIS A 251 5.10 -1.11 -17.43
N GLY A 252 4.13 -1.33 -16.54
CA GLY A 252 4.23 -2.25 -15.43
C GLY A 252 4.84 -1.63 -14.18
N ALA A 253 5.05 -2.47 -13.16
CA ALA A 253 5.67 -2.04 -11.91
C ALA A 253 7.14 -1.66 -12.12
N THR A 254 7.55 -0.58 -11.47
CA THR A 254 8.95 -0.18 -11.31
C THR A 254 9.51 -0.70 -9.98
N TYR A 255 10.83 -0.56 -9.77
CA TYR A 255 11.53 -1.07 -8.60
C TYR A 255 12.16 0.06 -7.77
N HIS A 256 12.48 -0.19 -6.52
CA HIS A 256 13.02 0.83 -5.62
C HIS A 256 14.38 1.41 -6.05
N ASP A 257 15.20 0.67 -6.78
CA ASP A 257 16.49 1.10 -7.33
C ASP A 257 16.34 1.94 -8.61
N LYS A 258 15.23 1.76 -9.34
CA LYS A 258 14.86 2.55 -10.51
C LYS A 258 13.36 2.88 -10.47
N PRO A 259 12.94 3.79 -9.58
CA PRO A 259 11.53 3.95 -9.23
C PRO A 259 10.71 4.71 -10.27
N THR A 260 11.35 5.48 -11.15
CA THR A 260 10.68 6.37 -12.10
C THR A 260 11.03 6.06 -13.56
N PHE A 261 10.09 6.41 -14.44
CA PHE A 261 10.29 6.47 -15.88
C PHE A 261 9.62 7.71 -16.44
N LYS A 262 9.98 8.08 -17.67
CA LYS A 262 9.39 9.22 -18.37
C LYS A 262 8.38 8.75 -19.41
N TYR A 263 7.28 9.49 -19.54
CA TYR A 263 6.26 9.23 -20.54
C TYR A 263 5.99 10.50 -21.37
N PRO A 264 5.94 10.41 -22.73
CA PRO A 264 5.77 11.56 -23.59
C PRO A 264 4.35 12.14 -23.51
N VAL A 265 4.29 13.47 -23.42
CA VAL A 265 3.06 14.28 -23.47
C VAL A 265 3.21 15.41 -24.49
N ASN A 266 2.12 16.16 -24.74
CA ASN A 266 2.20 17.30 -25.65
C ASN A 266 3.17 18.38 -25.14
N GLY A 267 4.26 18.56 -25.86
CA GLY A 267 5.28 19.56 -25.54
C GLY A 267 6.38 19.12 -24.59
N GLY A 268 6.46 17.82 -24.23
CA GLY A 268 7.53 17.28 -23.38
C GLY A 268 7.23 15.92 -22.79
N GLU A 269 7.60 15.70 -21.54
CA GLU A 269 7.42 14.44 -20.84
C GLU A 269 6.87 14.67 -19.43
N VAL A 270 6.21 13.67 -18.86
CA VAL A 270 5.83 13.57 -17.44
C VAL A 270 6.70 12.52 -16.76
N VAL A 271 6.92 12.68 -15.45
CA VAL A 271 7.65 11.71 -14.63
C VAL A 271 6.64 10.75 -13.99
N CYS A 272 6.81 9.46 -14.21
CA CYS A 272 5.91 8.42 -13.71
C CYS A 272 6.60 7.57 -12.65
N TYR A 273 5.88 7.23 -11.59
CA TYR A 273 6.27 6.32 -10.51
C TYR A 273 5.21 5.23 -10.36
N SER A 274 5.61 3.98 -10.46
CA SER A 274 4.73 2.82 -10.33
C SER A 274 5.41 1.67 -9.57
N VAL A 275 6.08 1.99 -8.45
CA VAL A 275 6.76 0.97 -7.63
C VAL A 275 5.73 0.12 -6.92
N GLY A 276 5.80 -1.19 -7.14
CA GLY A 276 5.09 -2.17 -6.33
C GLY A 276 5.62 -2.17 -4.90
N ASN A 277 4.74 -2.40 -3.92
CA ASN A 277 5.13 -2.41 -2.51
C ASN A 277 5.82 -1.10 -2.04
N MET A 278 5.25 0.04 -2.35
CA MET A 278 5.75 1.36 -1.91
C MET A 278 6.13 1.42 -0.41
N PRO A 279 5.36 0.81 0.52
CA PRO A 279 5.69 0.82 1.94
C PRO A 279 7.06 0.22 2.28
N GLY A 280 7.62 -0.64 1.43
CA GLY A 280 8.95 -1.21 1.59
C GLY A 280 10.07 -0.18 1.62
N ALA A 281 9.92 0.96 0.94
CA ALA A 281 10.90 2.04 0.98
C ALA A 281 11.00 2.77 2.34
N VAL A 282 9.99 2.63 3.20
CA VAL A 282 9.96 3.19 4.56
C VAL A 282 9.72 2.08 5.58
N ALA A 283 10.56 1.04 5.51
CA ALA A 283 10.41 -0.21 6.24
C ALA A 283 10.23 -0.02 7.75
N ARG A 284 10.95 0.92 8.39
CA ARG A 284 10.80 1.20 9.81
C ARG A 284 9.37 1.66 10.17
N THR A 285 8.83 2.63 9.45
CA THR A 285 7.44 3.10 9.66
C THR A 285 6.46 1.98 9.38
N SER A 286 6.64 1.26 8.28
CA SER A 286 5.77 0.16 7.86
C SER A 286 5.72 -0.96 8.88
N THR A 287 6.86 -1.36 9.43
CA THR A 287 6.96 -2.41 10.46
C THR A 287 6.15 -2.05 11.70
N PHE A 288 6.37 -0.86 12.27
CA PHE A 288 5.62 -0.45 13.47
C PHE A 288 4.13 -0.28 13.18
N THR A 289 3.78 0.31 12.05
CA THR A 289 2.38 0.49 11.65
C THR A 289 1.66 -0.85 11.50
N LEU A 290 2.28 -1.82 10.83
CA LEU A 290 1.72 -3.16 10.65
C LEU A 290 1.66 -3.93 11.98
N THR A 291 2.74 -3.92 12.75
CA THR A 291 2.81 -4.62 14.04
C THR A 291 1.72 -4.13 15.01
N ASN A 292 1.51 -2.81 15.10
CA ASN A 292 0.45 -2.26 15.94
C ASN A 292 -0.95 -2.78 15.56
N ALA A 293 -1.20 -3.04 14.28
CA ALA A 293 -2.47 -3.57 13.82
C ALA A 293 -2.60 -5.09 13.97
N THR A 294 -1.52 -5.83 13.72
CA THR A 294 -1.53 -7.31 13.70
C THR A 294 -1.37 -7.95 15.08
N MET A 295 -0.66 -7.27 16.00
CA MET A 295 -0.31 -7.79 17.32
C MET A 295 -1.51 -8.29 18.14
N PRO A 296 -2.65 -7.57 18.24
CA PRO A 296 -3.79 -8.07 19.04
C PRO A 296 -4.30 -9.43 18.56
N TYR A 297 -4.42 -9.62 17.25
CA TYR A 297 -4.86 -10.87 16.64
C TYR A 297 -3.81 -11.97 16.80
N MET A 298 -2.52 -11.64 16.65
CA MET A 298 -1.43 -12.59 16.87
C MET A 298 -1.42 -13.14 18.29
N VAL A 299 -1.61 -12.28 19.28
CA VAL A 299 -1.68 -12.67 20.70
C VAL A 299 -2.90 -13.57 20.97
N ASP A 300 -4.03 -13.26 20.36
CA ASP A 300 -5.23 -14.08 20.48
C ASP A 300 -5.05 -15.46 19.83
N LEU A 301 -4.44 -15.53 18.65
CA LEU A 301 -4.10 -16.79 17.98
C LEU A 301 -3.15 -17.64 18.82
N ALA A 302 -2.11 -17.02 19.39
CA ALA A 302 -1.14 -17.71 20.22
C ALA A 302 -1.75 -18.24 21.55
N ASN A 303 -2.61 -17.44 22.18
CA ASN A 303 -3.20 -17.80 23.48
C ASN A 303 -4.36 -18.80 23.38
N LYS A 304 -5.19 -18.70 22.35
CA LYS A 304 -6.45 -19.43 22.22
C LYS A 304 -6.41 -20.55 21.19
N GLY A 305 -5.40 -20.54 20.32
CA GLY A 305 -5.39 -21.33 19.08
C GLY A 305 -6.37 -20.77 18.04
N TRP A 306 -6.16 -21.08 16.77
CA TRP A 306 -6.90 -20.49 15.66
C TRP A 306 -8.42 -20.71 15.73
N LYS A 307 -8.87 -21.92 16.14
CA LYS A 307 -10.31 -22.25 16.22
C LYS A 307 -11.05 -21.34 17.18
N LYS A 308 -10.53 -21.21 18.40
CA LYS A 308 -11.18 -20.40 19.43
C LYS A 308 -11.06 -18.91 19.13
N ALA A 309 -9.90 -18.44 18.67
CA ALA A 309 -9.71 -17.05 18.28
C ALA A 309 -10.70 -16.62 17.18
N CYS A 310 -10.89 -17.45 16.14
CA CYS A 310 -11.83 -17.17 15.07
C CYS A 310 -13.32 -17.32 15.47
N GLN A 311 -13.62 -18.16 16.46
CA GLN A 311 -14.97 -18.21 17.04
C GLN A 311 -15.32 -16.93 17.80
N ASP A 312 -14.34 -16.34 18.47
CA ASP A 312 -14.50 -15.14 19.29
C ASP A 312 -14.50 -13.87 18.42
N ASP A 313 -13.79 -13.88 17.29
CA ASP A 313 -13.65 -12.73 16.38
C ASP A 313 -14.02 -13.11 14.93
N LYS A 314 -15.20 -12.62 14.50
CA LYS A 314 -15.70 -12.85 13.15
C LYS A 314 -14.84 -12.19 12.07
N ALA A 315 -14.17 -11.07 12.38
CA ALA A 315 -13.29 -10.42 11.42
C ALA A 315 -12.05 -11.28 11.16
N LEU A 316 -11.46 -11.82 12.22
CA LEU A 316 -10.33 -12.75 12.11
C LEU A 316 -10.73 -14.04 11.37
N ALA A 317 -11.93 -14.55 11.60
CA ALA A 317 -12.44 -15.74 10.92
C ALA A 317 -12.50 -15.59 9.39
N ARG A 318 -12.75 -14.39 8.90
CA ARG A 318 -12.72 -14.09 7.44
C ARG A 318 -11.30 -14.11 6.87
N GLY A 319 -10.29 -14.06 7.71
CA GLY A 319 -8.89 -14.17 7.33
C GLY A 319 -8.42 -15.58 6.98
N ILE A 320 -9.18 -16.61 7.37
CA ILE A 320 -8.82 -18.01 7.12
C ILE A 320 -9.01 -18.35 5.64
#